data_23d6efbf7275f5770bff7dadc65e74d9
#
_entry.id   23d6efbf7275f5770bff7dadc65e74d9
#
_cell.length_a   1.000
_cell.length_b   1.000
_cell.length_c   1.000
_cell.angle_alpha   90.00
_cell.angle_beta   90.00
_cell.angle_gamma   90.00
#
_symmetry.space_group_name_H-M   'P 1'
#
loop_
_entity.id
_entity.type
_entity.pdbx_description
1 polymer ?
#
loop_
_entity_poly.entity_id
_entity_poly.type
_entity_poly.pdbx_seq_one_letter_code
_entity_poly.pdbx_strand_id
1 'polypeptide(L)'
;ILGKVNKIKEEYRIYNPNKGLHGLEWVEACAAVEKKDENGKPLTLVGSSLIISDRKEVERELLEAKNKAEESNRLKSAFLANMSHEIRTPLNAIVGFSNILAETDVLEEKQEYAEIIENNNALLLQLINDILDLSKIEAGTLEFVYSDVDVNTLLSDLERSMSKRVVNENVRLVFERKEKDCYVSIAKNRLMQVIINLLTNAIKFTDQGSISYGYSCLNKKMLRFYVSDTGRGISVEQQEAIFDRFVKLDSFAQGTGLGLSICRMIVDHLGGEMGVESEIGKGSTFWFTFPYKAPEKPVREDVIFEKIKVEKDKLTVLIAEDNAGNFKLFETILKNDYTIVHAWNGKEAVELFKEYEPHIVLMDINMPEMNGYEATKEIRKLSEVIPIIAVTAYAFA
;
A
#
# COMPACT_ATOMS: atom_id res chain seq x y z
N ILE A 1 -28.88 41.60 38.47
CA ILE A 1 -29.38 40.48 37.61
C ILE A 1 -30.63 39.87 38.21
N LEU A 2 -30.66 39.59 39.53
CA LEU A 2 -31.78 38.92 40.20
C LEU A 2 -33.10 39.76 40.31
N GLY A 3 -33.09 41.06 39.99
CA GLY A 3 -34.31 41.88 39.95
C GLY A 3 -35.27 41.53 38.80
N LYS A 4 -34.80 40.88 37.74
CA LYS A 4 -35.57 40.53 36.54
C LYS A 4 -35.81 39.03 36.34
N VAL A 5 -35.11 38.15 37.06
CA VAL A 5 -35.14 36.69 36.90
C VAL A 5 -35.38 36.03 38.25
N ASN A 6 -36.33 35.12 38.35
CA ASN A 6 -36.65 34.40 39.59
C ASN A 6 -35.72 33.20 39.89
N LYS A 7 -34.95 32.75 38.89
CA LYS A 7 -33.96 31.66 39.03
C LYS A 7 -32.69 31.99 38.26
N ILE A 8 -31.57 31.65 38.80
CA ILE A 8 -30.26 31.72 38.14
C ILE A 8 -29.62 30.35 38.21
N LYS A 9 -28.99 29.96 37.10
CA LYS A 9 -28.13 28.75 37.01
C LYS A 9 -26.84 29.21 36.36
N GLU A 10 -25.73 29.00 37.05
CA GLU A 10 -24.40 29.38 36.60
C GLU A 10 -23.40 28.24 36.83
N GLU A 11 -22.52 28.01 35.87
CA GLU A 11 -21.42 27.07 35.99
C GLU A 11 -20.10 27.85 36.07
N TYR A 12 -19.30 27.59 37.09
CA TYR A 12 -18.03 28.28 37.28
C TYR A 12 -16.98 27.36 37.98
N ARG A 13 -15.75 27.78 37.98
CA ARG A 13 -14.67 27.04 38.67
C ARG A 13 -14.40 27.63 40.04
N ILE A 14 -14.26 26.76 41.02
CA ILE A 14 -13.84 27.13 42.38
C ILE A 14 -12.52 26.45 42.70
N TYR A 15 -11.74 27.07 43.58
CA TYR A 15 -10.55 26.45 44.12
C TYR A 15 -10.91 25.63 45.37
N ASN A 16 -10.58 24.35 45.36
CA ASN A 16 -10.72 23.45 46.51
C ASN A 16 -9.34 23.23 47.15
N PRO A 17 -9.04 23.82 48.29
CA PRO A 17 -7.71 23.75 48.94
C PRO A 17 -7.34 22.32 49.37
N ASN A 18 -8.32 21.43 49.53
CA ASN A 18 -8.08 20.04 49.93
C ASN A 18 -7.53 19.14 48.79
N LYS A 19 -7.52 19.65 47.54
CA LYS A 19 -7.01 18.94 46.35
C LYS A 19 -5.66 19.45 45.86
N GLY A 20 -4.93 20.20 46.68
CA GLY A 20 -3.56 20.70 46.36
C GLY A 20 -3.52 21.84 45.32
N LEU A 21 -2.31 22.10 44.73
CA LEU A 21 -2.04 23.23 43.85
C LEU A 21 -2.90 23.29 42.56
N HIS A 22 -3.57 22.16 42.15
CA HIS A 22 -4.45 22.09 40.98
C HIS A 22 -5.92 21.87 41.34
N GLY A 23 -6.33 22.22 42.56
CA GLY A 23 -7.65 21.96 43.11
C GLY A 23 -8.78 22.79 42.52
N LEU A 24 -8.83 23.04 41.21
CA LEU A 24 -9.95 23.69 40.53
C LEU A 24 -11.06 22.69 40.25
N GLU A 25 -12.26 22.94 40.81
CA GLU A 25 -13.45 22.15 40.58
C GLU A 25 -14.52 22.95 39.86
N TRP A 26 -15.24 22.31 38.95
CA TRP A 26 -16.42 22.87 38.34
C TRP A 26 -17.60 22.69 39.25
N VAL A 27 -18.34 23.78 39.49
CA VAL A 27 -19.54 23.83 40.30
C VAL A 27 -20.69 24.45 39.49
N GLU A 28 -21.80 23.78 39.53
CA GLU A 28 -23.08 24.31 39.08
C GLU A 28 -23.80 24.89 40.29
N ALA A 29 -24.08 26.19 40.29
CA ALA A 29 -24.85 26.84 41.30
C ALA A 29 -26.22 27.25 40.74
N CYS A 30 -27.24 26.84 41.44
CA CYS A 30 -28.62 27.28 41.18
C CYS A 30 -29.11 28.12 42.36
N ALA A 31 -29.65 29.30 42.07
CA ALA A 31 -30.25 30.17 43.09
C ALA A 31 -31.64 30.65 42.65
N ALA A 32 -32.55 30.72 43.57
CA ALA A 32 -33.91 31.26 43.38
C ALA A 32 -34.25 32.26 44.45
N VAL A 33 -35.07 33.27 44.11
CA VAL A 33 -35.61 34.23 45.07
C VAL A 33 -36.74 33.56 45.84
N GLU A 34 -36.60 33.44 47.15
CA GLU A 34 -37.63 32.91 48.05
C GLU A 34 -38.59 33.99 48.53
N LYS A 35 -38.01 35.14 48.97
CA LYS A 35 -38.82 36.26 49.47
C LYS A 35 -38.37 37.57 48.83
N LYS A 36 -39.36 38.48 48.59
CA LYS A 36 -39.15 39.84 48.10
C LYS A 36 -39.70 40.84 49.07
N ASP A 37 -39.14 42.05 49.08
CA ASP A 37 -39.71 43.21 49.81
C ASP A 37 -40.94 43.79 49.07
N GLU A 38 -41.57 44.83 49.70
CA GLU A 38 -42.75 45.52 49.14
C GLU A 38 -42.44 46.21 47.80
N ASN A 39 -41.18 46.46 47.47
CA ASN A 39 -40.70 47.03 46.21
C ASN A 39 -40.28 45.99 45.20
N GLY A 40 -40.43 44.67 45.46
CA GLY A 40 -40.09 43.59 44.57
C GLY A 40 -38.58 43.19 44.61
N LYS A 41 -37.82 43.78 45.55
CA LYS A 41 -36.38 43.47 45.70
C LYS A 41 -36.19 42.17 46.47
N PRO A 42 -35.28 41.28 46.04
CA PRO A 42 -35.01 40.02 46.73
C PRO A 42 -34.52 40.22 48.17
N LEU A 43 -35.23 39.61 49.14
CA LEU A 43 -34.85 39.59 50.54
C LEU A 43 -34.14 38.28 50.92
N THR A 44 -34.59 37.17 50.36
CA THR A 44 -34.00 35.85 50.64
C THR A 44 -33.76 35.09 49.34
N LEU A 45 -32.57 34.52 49.23
CA LEU A 45 -32.19 33.61 48.16
C LEU A 45 -31.99 32.22 48.73
N VAL A 46 -32.53 31.23 48.05
CA VAL A 46 -32.27 29.82 48.34
C VAL A 46 -31.58 29.24 47.12
N GLY A 47 -30.50 28.49 47.37
CA GLY A 47 -29.72 27.92 46.30
C GLY A 47 -29.08 26.61 46.71
N SER A 48 -28.63 25.87 45.70
CA SER A 48 -27.83 24.66 45.83
C SER A 48 -26.58 24.76 44.92
N SER A 49 -25.52 24.14 45.31
CA SER A 49 -24.33 23.97 44.48
C SER A 49 -24.00 22.50 44.38
N LEU A 50 -23.63 22.06 43.18
CA LEU A 50 -23.27 20.71 42.85
C LEU A 50 -21.89 20.73 42.17
N ILE A 51 -20.96 19.85 42.62
CA ILE A 51 -19.70 19.63 41.94
C ILE A 51 -19.98 18.85 40.67
N ILE A 52 -19.58 19.41 39.55
CA ILE A 52 -19.82 18.86 38.21
C ILE A 52 -18.51 18.58 37.44
N SER A 53 -17.37 18.49 38.14
CA SER A 53 -16.07 18.28 37.53
C SER A 53 -16.05 17.00 36.68
N ASP A 54 -16.56 15.89 37.22
CA ASP A 54 -16.62 14.59 36.51
C ASP A 54 -17.52 14.69 35.25
N ARG A 55 -18.67 15.39 35.36
CA ARG A 55 -19.53 15.63 34.20
C ARG A 55 -18.80 16.42 33.11
N LYS A 56 -18.07 17.49 33.49
CA LYS A 56 -17.32 18.32 32.56
C LYS A 56 -16.15 17.55 31.90
N GLU A 57 -15.54 16.64 32.61
CA GLU A 57 -14.49 15.79 32.05
C GLU A 57 -15.07 14.83 31.01
N VAL A 58 -16.16 14.13 31.33
CA VAL A 58 -16.87 13.26 30.36
C VAL A 58 -17.38 14.04 29.15
N GLU A 59 -17.94 15.26 29.35
CA GLU A 59 -18.36 16.12 28.24
C GLU A 59 -17.18 16.49 27.31
N ARG A 60 -16.00 16.79 27.90
CA ARG A 60 -14.78 17.10 27.15
C ARG A 60 -14.29 15.88 26.37
N GLU A 61 -14.18 14.71 27.02
CA GLU A 61 -13.77 13.46 26.37
C GLU A 61 -14.72 13.07 25.24
N LEU A 62 -16.03 13.23 25.46
CA LEU A 62 -17.04 12.96 24.43
C LEU A 62 -16.90 13.91 23.23
N LEU A 63 -16.66 15.20 23.49
CA LEU A 63 -16.44 16.17 22.42
C LEU A 63 -15.17 15.88 21.63
N GLU A 64 -14.07 15.54 22.30
CA GLU A 64 -12.81 15.15 21.66
C GLU A 64 -12.98 13.87 20.82
N ALA A 65 -13.67 12.85 21.36
CA ALA A 65 -13.97 11.62 20.64
C ALA A 65 -14.88 11.87 19.42
N LYS A 66 -15.92 12.74 19.59
CA LYS A 66 -16.78 13.14 18.49
C LYS A 66 -16.00 13.85 17.38
N ASN A 67 -15.21 14.86 17.72
CA ASN A 67 -14.41 15.60 16.74
C ASN A 67 -13.44 14.68 15.98
N LYS A 68 -12.79 13.73 16.68
CA LYS A 68 -11.93 12.74 16.08
C LYS A 68 -12.68 11.80 15.13
N ALA A 69 -13.90 11.38 15.51
CA ALA A 69 -14.74 10.53 14.66
C ALA A 69 -15.24 11.30 13.41
N GLU A 70 -15.65 12.56 13.56
CA GLU A 70 -16.09 13.42 12.44
C GLU A 70 -14.93 13.69 11.46
N GLU A 71 -13.74 13.97 11.96
CA GLU A 71 -12.53 14.14 11.15
C GLU A 71 -12.19 12.85 10.38
N SER A 72 -12.20 11.69 11.06
CA SER A 72 -11.99 10.39 10.43
C SER A 72 -13.00 10.12 9.32
N ASN A 73 -14.29 10.42 9.56
CA ASN A 73 -15.34 10.22 8.57
C ASN A 73 -15.21 11.17 7.36
N ARG A 74 -14.80 12.42 7.60
CA ARG A 74 -14.51 13.39 6.55
C ARG A 74 -13.35 12.93 5.67
N LEU A 75 -12.25 12.45 6.29
CA LEU A 75 -11.10 11.92 5.57
C LEU A 75 -11.46 10.68 4.75
N LYS A 76 -12.27 9.77 5.31
CA LYS A 76 -12.77 8.59 4.61
C LYS A 76 -13.66 8.94 3.41
N SER A 77 -14.52 9.93 3.54
CA SER A 77 -15.38 10.39 2.44
C SER A 77 -14.56 11.05 1.31
N ALA A 78 -13.59 11.89 1.65
CA ALA A 78 -12.67 12.49 0.70
C ALA A 78 -11.81 11.41 0.00
N PHE A 79 -11.38 10.37 0.74
CA PHE A 79 -10.69 9.22 0.19
C PHE A 79 -11.51 8.53 -0.91
N LEU A 80 -12.77 8.16 -0.64
CA LEU A 80 -13.63 7.49 -1.60
C LEU A 80 -13.91 8.35 -2.84
N ALA A 81 -14.11 9.66 -2.66
CA ALA A 81 -14.30 10.58 -3.77
C ALA A 81 -13.07 10.66 -4.68
N ASN A 82 -11.88 10.81 -4.08
CA ASN A 82 -10.63 10.85 -4.83
C ASN A 82 -10.35 9.53 -5.55
N MET A 83 -10.61 8.38 -4.90
CA MET A 83 -10.46 7.05 -5.50
C MET A 83 -11.35 6.89 -6.74
N SER A 84 -12.62 7.31 -6.63
CA SER A 84 -13.54 7.25 -7.77
C SER A 84 -13.04 8.07 -8.96
N HIS A 85 -12.43 9.21 -8.71
CA HIS A 85 -11.85 10.04 -9.76
C HIS A 85 -10.58 9.41 -10.38
N GLU A 86 -9.64 8.95 -9.53
CA GLU A 86 -8.38 8.33 -9.97
C GLU A 86 -8.60 7.00 -10.72
N ILE A 87 -9.67 6.25 -10.43
CA ILE A 87 -10.08 5.05 -11.18
C ILE A 87 -10.73 5.43 -12.52
N ARG A 88 -11.59 6.44 -12.53
CA ARG A 88 -12.37 6.80 -13.73
C ARG A 88 -11.48 7.30 -14.87
N THR A 89 -10.44 8.05 -14.56
CA THR A 89 -9.55 8.66 -15.57
C THR A 89 -8.85 7.61 -16.45
N PRO A 90 -8.09 6.63 -15.89
CA PRO A 90 -7.47 5.60 -16.71
C PRO A 90 -8.52 4.66 -17.34
N LEU A 91 -9.63 4.36 -16.66
CA LEU A 91 -10.68 3.54 -17.22
C LEU A 91 -11.29 4.16 -18.49
N ASN A 92 -11.59 5.47 -18.46
CA ASN A 92 -12.12 6.17 -19.63
C ASN A 92 -11.11 6.19 -20.78
N ALA A 93 -9.82 6.33 -20.50
CA ALA A 93 -8.77 6.24 -21.52
C ALA A 93 -8.73 4.84 -22.14
N ILE A 94 -8.73 3.77 -21.32
CA ILE A 94 -8.76 2.39 -21.82
C ILE A 94 -9.98 2.16 -22.74
N VAL A 95 -11.18 2.52 -22.26
CA VAL A 95 -12.42 2.34 -23.04
C VAL A 95 -12.40 3.15 -24.32
N GLY A 96 -12.00 4.42 -24.25
CA GLY A 96 -11.95 5.33 -25.40
C GLY A 96 -10.98 4.83 -26.48
N PHE A 97 -9.73 4.54 -26.09
CA PHE A 97 -8.72 4.10 -27.03
C PHE A 97 -8.97 2.66 -27.55
N SER A 98 -9.62 1.80 -26.75
CA SER A 98 -10.04 0.47 -27.25
C SER A 98 -11.05 0.55 -28.37
N ASN A 99 -12.00 1.50 -28.30
CA ASN A 99 -12.96 1.71 -29.38
C ASN A 99 -12.28 2.25 -30.64
N ILE A 100 -11.40 3.25 -30.50
CA ILE A 100 -10.66 3.83 -31.62
C ILE A 100 -9.72 2.80 -32.26
N LEU A 101 -9.04 1.96 -31.44
CA LEU A 101 -8.18 0.87 -31.89
C LEU A 101 -8.92 -0.14 -32.76
N ALA A 102 -10.20 -0.38 -32.47
CA ALA A 102 -11.06 -1.28 -33.26
C ALA A 102 -11.46 -0.70 -34.62
N GLU A 103 -11.46 0.63 -34.76
CA GLU A 103 -11.91 1.32 -35.96
C GLU A 103 -10.75 1.76 -36.91
N THR A 104 -9.53 1.93 -36.34
CA THR A 104 -8.37 2.35 -37.17
C THR A 104 -7.74 1.18 -37.92
N ASP A 105 -7.30 1.42 -39.18
CA ASP A 105 -6.54 0.45 -39.97
C ASP A 105 -5.03 0.81 -40.04
N VAL A 106 -4.63 1.96 -39.54
CA VAL A 106 -3.25 2.45 -39.56
C VAL A 106 -2.41 1.76 -38.49
N LEU A 107 -1.34 1.09 -38.88
CA LEU A 107 -0.53 0.26 -37.97
C LEU A 107 0.17 1.08 -36.91
N GLU A 108 0.71 2.26 -37.26
CA GLU A 108 1.37 3.16 -36.31
C GLU A 108 0.39 3.64 -35.23
N GLU A 109 -0.83 4.01 -35.61
CA GLU A 109 -1.88 4.41 -34.67
C GLU A 109 -2.30 3.27 -33.77
N LYS A 110 -2.38 2.04 -34.32
CA LYS A 110 -2.69 0.83 -33.52
C LYS A 110 -1.65 0.61 -32.42
N GLN A 111 -0.38 0.79 -32.73
CA GLN A 111 0.70 0.67 -31.74
C GLN A 111 0.62 1.75 -30.69
N GLU A 112 0.39 3.00 -31.07
CA GLU A 112 0.25 4.13 -30.14
C GLU A 112 -0.94 3.93 -29.19
N TYR A 113 -2.12 3.54 -29.74
CA TYR A 113 -3.31 3.34 -28.91
C TYR A 113 -3.18 2.11 -27.98
N ALA A 114 -2.53 1.05 -28.44
CA ALA A 114 -2.23 -0.12 -27.62
C ALA A 114 -1.32 0.24 -26.44
N GLU A 115 -0.27 1.05 -26.69
CA GLU A 115 0.62 1.53 -25.63
C GLU A 115 -0.10 2.42 -24.62
N ILE A 116 -0.99 3.31 -25.07
CA ILE A 116 -1.82 4.14 -24.18
C ILE A 116 -2.73 3.26 -23.31
N ILE A 117 -3.36 2.24 -23.88
CA ILE A 117 -4.21 1.29 -23.14
C ILE A 117 -3.39 0.55 -22.11
N GLU A 118 -2.23 0.02 -22.49
CA GLU A 118 -1.34 -0.75 -21.59
C GLU A 118 -0.85 0.10 -20.41
N ASN A 119 -0.41 1.33 -20.67
CA ASN A 119 0.04 2.27 -19.64
C ASN A 119 -1.09 2.61 -18.65
N ASN A 120 -2.31 2.85 -19.13
CA ASN A 120 -3.45 3.15 -18.27
C ASN A 120 -3.93 1.92 -17.49
N ASN A 121 -3.83 0.73 -18.07
CA ASN A 121 -4.14 -0.53 -17.37
C ASN A 121 -3.14 -0.80 -16.24
N ALA A 122 -1.84 -0.60 -16.47
CA ALA A 122 -0.81 -0.71 -15.44
C ALA A 122 -1.05 0.27 -14.28
N LEU A 123 -1.45 1.51 -14.61
CA LEU A 123 -1.80 2.54 -13.62
C LEU A 123 -3.03 2.14 -12.79
N LEU A 124 -4.06 1.58 -13.42
CA LEU A 124 -5.27 1.11 -12.75
C LEU A 124 -4.99 -0.07 -11.81
N LEU A 125 -4.19 -1.04 -12.26
CA LEU A 125 -3.78 -2.18 -11.45
C LEU A 125 -2.95 -1.73 -10.23
N GLN A 126 -2.02 -0.80 -10.41
CA GLN A 126 -1.26 -0.22 -9.30
C GLN A 126 -2.20 0.44 -8.28
N LEU A 127 -3.18 1.21 -8.74
CA LEU A 127 -4.14 1.91 -7.89
C LEU A 127 -5.00 0.93 -7.08
N ILE A 128 -5.47 -0.15 -7.71
CA ILE A 128 -6.22 -1.21 -7.03
C ILE A 128 -5.37 -1.88 -5.96
N ASN A 129 -4.12 -2.22 -6.27
CA ASN A 129 -3.20 -2.82 -5.30
C ASN A 129 -2.90 -1.87 -4.13
N ASP A 130 -2.70 -0.58 -4.40
CA ASP A 130 -2.52 0.46 -3.38
C ASP A 130 -3.72 0.54 -2.43
N ILE A 131 -4.96 0.47 -2.95
CA ILE A 131 -6.19 0.47 -2.15
C ILE A 131 -6.30 -0.82 -1.29
N LEU A 132 -5.99 -1.98 -1.87
CA LEU A 132 -6.03 -3.26 -1.16
C LEU A 132 -4.99 -3.30 -0.04
N ASP A 133 -3.77 -2.84 -0.29
CA ASP A 133 -2.73 -2.74 0.74
C ASP A 133 -3.15 -1.79 1.86
N LEU A 134 -3.68 -0.61 1.53
CA LEU A 134 -4.21 0.32 2.52
C LEU A 134 -5.31 -0.31 3.37
N SER A 135 -6.24 -1.03 2.75
CA SER A 135 -7.33 -1.71 3.45
C SER A 135 -6.82 -2.81 4.39
N LYS A 136 -5.80 -3.58 3.96
CA LYS A 136 -5.15 -4.61 4.79
C LYS A 136 -4.40 -3.99 5.97
N ILE A 137 -3.72 -2.84 5.77
CA ILE A 137 -3.01 -2.12 6.82
C ILE A 137 -4.01 -1.58 7.86
N GLU A 138 -5.09 -0.94 7.43
CA GLU A 138 -6.12 -0.40 8.33
C GLU A 138 -6.84 -1.49 9.13
N ALA A 139 -7.04 -2.66 8.53
CA ALA A 139 -7.61 -3.83 9.20
C ALA A 139 -6.61 -4.57 10.10
N GLY A 140 -5.31 -4.22 10.07
CA GLY A 140 -4.26 -4.94 10.78
C GLY A 140 -4.02 -6.36 10.26
N THR A 141 -4.40 -6.63 9.00
CA THR A 141 -4.31 -7.96 8.35
C THR A 141 -3.19 -8.03 7.32
N LEU A 142 -2.30 -7.02 7.28
CA LEU A 142 -1.17 -7.04 6.38
C LEU A 142 -0.18 -8.13 6.80
N GLU A 143 0.07 -9.09 5.92
CA GLU A 143 1.01 -10.16 6.17
C GLU A 143 2.45 -9.78 5.78
N PHE A 144 3.41 -10.21 6.60
CA PHE A 144 4.84 -10.04 6.38
C PHE A 144 5.49 -11.41 6.30
N VAL A 145 5.72 -11.88 5.07
CA VAL A 145 6.40 -13.14 4.83
C VAL A 145 7.90 -12.88 4.79
N TYR A 146 8.63 -13.43 5.76
CA TYR A 146 10.08 -13.33 5.82
C TYR A 146 10.71 -14.42 4.96
N SER A 147 11.76 -14.07 4.22
CA SER A 147 12.58 -14.99 3.44
C SER A 147 14.05 -14.62 3.56
N ASP A 148 14.90 -15.62 3.48
CA ASP A 148 16.35 -15.46 3.51
C ASP A 148 16.83 -14.99 2.14
N VAL A 149 17.50 -13.83 2.09
CA VAL A 149 17.95 -13.21 0.85
C VAL A 149 19.34 -12.62 1.00
N ASP A 150 20.11 -12.62 -0.07
CA ASP A 150 21.26 -11.74 -0.23
C ASP A 150 20.76 -10.39 -0.75
N VAL A 151 20.86 -9.37 0.09
CA VAL A 151 20.38 -8.01 -0.23
C VAL A 151 21.12 -7.42 -1.42
N ASN A 152 22.41 -7.75 -1.61
CA ASN A 152 23.18 -7.26 -2.76
C ASN A 152 22.67 -7.85 -4.08
N THR A 153 22.42 -9.15 -4.11
CA THR A 153 21.83 -9.81 -5.29
C THR A 153 20.44 -9.24 -5.58
N LEU A 154 19.60 -9.09 -4.56
CA LEU A 154 18.26 -8.53 -4.69
C LEU A 154 18.26 -7.13 -5.32
N LEU A 155 19.13 -6.24 -4.83
CA LEU A 155 19.24 -4.87 -5.33
C LEU A 155 19.91 -4.80 -6.72
N SER A 156 20.87 -5.69 -7.02
CA SER A 156 21.46 -5.77 -8.36
C SER A 156 20.46 -6.28 -9.42
N ASP A 157 19.58 -7.21 -9.05
CA ASP A 157 18.50 -7.66 -9.94
C ASP A 157 17.49 -6.55 -10.19
N LEU A 158 17.21 -5.75 -9.15
CA LEU A 158 16.37 -4.58 -9.27
C LEU A 158 17.00 -3.52 -10.20
N GLU A 159 18.30 -3.27 -10.12
CA GLU A 159 19.00 -2.36 -11.04
C GLU A 159 18.77 -2.75 -12.50
N ARG A 160 18.96 -4.05 -12.82
CA ARG A 160 18.74 -4.58 -14.18
C ARG A 160 17.30 -4.40 -14.67
N SER A 161 16.35 -4.59 -13.78
CA SER A 161 14.92 -4.42 -14.09
C SER A 161 14.53 -2.96 -14.28
N MET A 162 14.96 -2.09 -13.36
CA MET A 162 14.59 -0.68 -13.34
C MET A 162 15.33 0.14 -14.39
N SER A 163 16.56 -0.24 -14.78
CA SER A 163 17.30 0.42 -15.86
C SER A 163 16.55 0.42 -17.20
N LYS A 164 15.72 -0.61 -17.46
CA LYS A 164 14.86 -0.67 -18.64
C LYS A 164 13.72 0.36 -18.62
N ARG A 165 13.35 0.84 -17.44
CA ARG A 165 12.29 1.86 -17.24
C ARG A 165 12.84 3.28 -17.31
N VAL A 166 14.17 3.46 -17.26
CA VAL A 166 14.82 4.75 -17.45
C VAL A 166 14.93 5.00 -18.97
N VAL A 167 13.88 5.58 -19.55
CA VAL A 167 13.82 5.90 -20.99
C VAL A 167 14.71 7.08 -21.35
N ASN A 168 14.96 7.99 -20.40
CA ASN A 168 15.76 9.19 -20.61
C ASN A 168 17.26 8.86 -20.49
N GLU A 169 17.98 8.94 -21.62
CA GLU A 169 19.44 8.68 -21.70
C GLU A 169 20.29 9.64 -20.83
N ASN A 170 19.72 10.79 -20.43
CA ASN A 170 20.40 11.76 -19.57
C ASN A 170 20.31 11.41 -18.09
N VAL A 171 19.61 10.32 -17.72
CA VAL A 171 19.46 9.87 -16.34
C VAL A 171 20.19 8.55 -16.14
N ARG A 172 21.09 8.51 -15.17
CA ARG A 172 21.84 7.29 -14.82
C ARG A 172 21.31 6.69 -13.51
N LEU A 173 20.92 5.42 -13.54
CA LEU A 173 20.57 4.65 -12.36
C LEU A 173 21.76 3.83 -11.87
N VAL A 174 22.08 3.89 -10.57
CA VAL A 174 23.25 3.21 -9.98
C VAL A 174 22.89 2.59 -8.63
N PHE A 175 23.17 1.30 -8.47
CA PHE A 175 23.19 0.64 -7.17
C PHE A 175 24.55 0.85 -6.49
N GLU A 176 24.58 1.54 -5.34
CA GLU A 176 25.78 1.76 -4.54
C GLU A 176 26.01 0.59 -3.58
N ARG A 177 26.81 -0.39 -3.98
CA ARG A 177 27.17 -1.53 -3.14
C ARG A 177 28.23 -1.12 -2.12
N LYS A 178 27.84 -0.94 -0.85
CA LYS A 178 28.76 -0.58 0.25
C LYS A 178 29.19 -1.78 1.09
N GLU A 179 28.35 -2.76 1.25
CA GLU A 179 28.61 -3.99 2.03
C GLU A 179 28.98 -5.15 1.12
N LYS A 180 29.94 -5.99 1.53
CA LYS A 180 30.40 -7.13 0.70
C LYS A 180 29.36 -8.23 0.65
N ASP A 181 28.86 -8.65 1.81
CA ASP A 181 27.89 -9.73 1.96
C ASP A 181 26.82 -9.31 2.98
N CYS A 182 25.57 -9.37 2.58
CA CYS A 182 24.44 -9.07 3.45
C CYS A 182 23.34 -10.12 3.22
N TYR A 183 23.50 -11.26 3.89
CA TYR A 183 22.53 -12.35 3.86
C TYR A 183 21.65 -12.28 5.11
N VAL A 184 20.38 -12.07 4.95
CA VAL A 184 19.44 -11.78 6.04
C VAL A 184 18.05 -12.36 5.76
N SER A 185 17.31 -12.64 6.84
CA SER A 185 15.88 -12.97 6.76
C SER A 185 15.07 -11.68 6.88
N ILE A 186 14.34 -11.32 5.84
CA ILE A 186 13.66 -10.04 5.70
C ILE A 186 12.32 -10.20 4.96
N ALA A 187 11.36 -9.30 5.20
CA ALA A 187 10.10 -9.26 4.47
C ALA A 187 10.32 -8.74 3.03
N LYS A 188 10.89 -9.63 2.17
CA LYS A 188 11.40 -9.31 0.83
C LYS A 188 10.40 -8.53 -0.02
N ASN A 189 9.15 -9.00 -0.10
CA ASN A 189 8.14 -8.40 -0.98
C ASN A 189 7.81 -6.96 -0.55
N ARG A 190 7.73 -6.71 0.76
CA ARG A 190 7.46 -5.38 1.30
C ARG A 190 8.66 -4.44 1.16
N LEU A 191 9.88 -4.96 1.37
CA LEU A 191 11.11 -4.21 1.09
C LEU A 191 11.15 -3.76 -0.38
N MET A 192 10.90 -4.69 -1.31
CA MET A 192 10.90 -4.40 -2.74
C MET A 192 9.82 -3.40 -3.12
N GLN A 193 8.63 -3.50 -2.54
CA GLN A 193 7.53 -2.55 -2.76
C GLN A 193 7.94 -1.12 -2.38
N VAL A 194 8.56 -0.93 -1.20
CA VAL A 194 9.04 0.39 -0.77
C VAL A 194 10.11 0.92 -1.73
N ILE A 195 11.13 0.12 -2.05
CA ILE A 195 12.24 0.57 -2.90
C ILE A 195 11.76 0.89 -4.33
N ILE A 196 10.92 0.04 -4.93
CA ILE A 196 10.37 0.25 -6.28
C ILE A 196 9.54 1.55 -6.32
N ASN A 197 8.74 1.82 -5.30
CA ASN A 197 7.96 3.04 -5.23
C ASN A 197 8.87 4.28 -5.17
N LEU A 198 9.91 4.26 -4.35
CA LEU A 198 10.88 5.36 -4.27
C LEU A 198 11.66 5.54 -5.56
N LEU A 199 12.12 4.45 -6.20
CA LEU A 199 12.82 4.50 -7.49
C LEU A 199 11.94 5.03 -8.62
N THR A 200 10.67 4.60 -8.67
CA THR A 200 9.70 5.10 -9.66
C THR A 200 9.47 6.59 -9.50
N ASN A 201 9.39 7.08 -8.26
CA ASN A 201 9.30 8.51 -7.99
C ASN A 201 10.59 9.24 -8.42
N ALA A 202 11.77 8.71 -8.10
CA ALA A 202 13.04 9.30 -8.51
C ALA A 202 13.17 9.38 -10.04
N ILE A 203 12.81 8.32 -10.78
CA ILE A 203 12.81 8.31 -12.25
C ILE A 203 11.85 9.36 -12.81
N LYS A 204 10.66 9.46 -12.22
CA LYS A 204 9.62 10.40 -12.67
C LYS A 204 10.00 11.88 -12.49
N PHE A 205 10.77 12.20 -11.45
CA PHE A 205 11.07 13.60 -11.08
C PHE A 205 12.51 14.02 -11.37
N THR A 206 13.28 13.18 -12.10
CA THR A 206 14.64 13.48 -12.54
C THR A 206 14.69 13.53 -14.04
N ASP A 207 14.82 14.74 -14.61
CA ASP A 207 14.91 14.94 -16.06
C ASP A 207 16.35 14.75 -16.56
N GLN A 208 17.35 14.99 -15.72
CA GLN A 208 18.78 14.81 -16.04
C GLN A 208 19.59 14.58 -14.77
N GLY A 209 20.68 13.82 -14.90
CA GLY A 209 21.62 13.54 -13.81
C GLY A 209 21.64 12.09 -13.38
N SER A 210 21.49 11.82 -12.09
CA SER A 210 21.63 10.46 -11.56
C SER A 210 20.65 10.14 -10.46
N ILE A 211 20.32 8.85 -10.40
CA ILE A 211 19.56 8.26 -9.31
C ILE A 211 20.48 7.20 -8.71
N SER A 212 20.78 7.30 -7.42
CA SER A 212 21.56 6.30 -6.70
C SER A 212 20.73 5.71 -5.57
N TYR A 213 20.94 4.44 -5.28
CA TYR A 213 20.29 3.78 -4.16
C TYR A 213 21.21 2.73 -3.53
N GLY A 214 20.95 2.42 -2.31
CA GLY A 214 21.76 1.49 -1.57
C GLY A 214 21.25 1.28 -0.15
N TYR A 215 22.08 0.63 0.66
CA TYR A 215 21.78 0.41 2.05
C TYR A 215 23.04 0.46 2.92
N SER A 216 22.83 0.60 4.22
CA SER A 216 23.86 0.51 5.24
C SER A 216 23.33 -0.23 6.46
N CYS A 217 24.19 -0.92 7.17
CA CYS A 217 23.85 -1.58 8.43
C CYS A 217 23.80 -0.51 9.55
N LEU A 218 22.59 -0.24 10.06
CA LEU A 218 22.42 0.70 11.17
C LEU A 218 22.80 0.05 12.51
N ASN A 219 22.37 -1.22 12.69
CA ASN A 219 22.67 -2.05 13.86
C ASN A 219 22.40 -3.53 13.52
N LYS A 220 22.55 -4.43 14.51
CA LYS A 220 22.36 -5.89 14.31
C LYS A 220 20.91 -6.32 14.01
N LYS A 221 19.94 -5.39 13.91
CA LYS A 221 18.53 -5.69 13.69
C LYS A 221 17.88 -4.82 12.61
N MET A 222 18.55 -3.74 12.18
CA MET A 222 17.99 -2.75 11.26
C MET A 222 18.98 -2.41 10.16
N LEU A 223 18.50 -2.43 8.91
CA LEU A 223 19.17 -1.86 7.75
C LEU A 223 18.56 -0.50 7.43
N ARG A 224 19.37 0.47 7.04
CA ARG A 224 18.91 1.75 6.48
C ARG A 224 19.10 1.72 4.98
N PHE A 225 18.01 1.80 4.24
CA PHE A 225 17.97 1.93 2.79
C PHE A 225 17.80 3.39 2.40
N TYR A 226 18.28 3.77 1.22
CA TYR A 226 18.10 5.09 0.66
C TYR A 226 17.95 5.05 -0.85
N VAL A 227 17.23 6.03 -1.39
CA VAL A 227 17.14 6.36 -2.80
C VAL A 227 17.39 7.85 -2.92
N SER A 228 18.42 8.23 -3.66
CA SER A 228 18.83 9.62 -3.87
C SER A 228 18.71 9.98 -5.34
N ASP A 229 18.10 11.09 -5.64
CA ASP A 229 17.95 11.64 -6.98
C ASP A 229 18.55 13.06 -7.08
N THR A 230 18.90 13.47 -8.29
CA THR A 230 19.34 14.83 -8.59
C THR A 230 18.24 15.65 -9.29
N GLY A 231 16.98 15.34 -8.99
CA GLY A 231 15.81 15.95 -9.58
C GLY A 231 15.48 17.35 -9.06
N ARG A 232 14.21 17.74 -9.21
CA ARG A 232 13.73 19.10 -8.88
C ARG A 232 13.79 19.45 -7.37
N GLY A 233 13.89 18.46 -6.50
CA GLY A 233 13.85 18.65 -5.03
C GLY A 233 12.45 18.99 -4.50
N ILE A 234 12.37 19.12 -3.17
CA ILE A 234 11.12 19.34 -2.42
C ILE A 234 11.36 20.44 -1.39
N SER A 235 10.45 21.41 -1.31
CA SER A 235 10.56 22.49 -0.30
C SER A 235 10.36 21.95 1.12
N VAL A 236 10.99 22.63 2.09
CA VAL A 236 10.96 22.21 3.50
C VAL A 236 9.52 22.08 4.03
N GLU A 237 8.62 22.98 3.61
CA GLU A 237 7.22 23.01 4.02
C GLU A 237 6.43 21.80 3.50
N GLN A 238 6.89 21.20 2.40
CA GLN A 238 6.23 20.08 1.74
C GLN A 238 6.78 18.71 2.14
N GLN A 239 7.99 18.66 2.74
CA GLN A 239 8.67 17.39 3.04
C GLN A 239 7.91 16.48 4.01
N GLU A 240 7.10 17.03 4.89
CA GLU A 240 6.25 16.22 5.77
C GLU A 240 4.92 15.85 5.09
N ALA A 241 4.33 16.78 4.36
CA ALA A 241 3.04 16.60 3.70
C ALA A 241 3.06 15.56 2.56
N ILE A 242 4.22 15.31 1.92
CA ILE A 242 4.32 14.31 0.83
C ILE A 242 4.03 12.86 1.28
N PHE A 243 4.07 12.58 2.57
CA PHE A 243 3.72 11.29 3.14
C PHE A 243 2.23 11.16 3.46
N ASP A 244 1.47 12.24 3.36
CA ASP A 244 0.01 12.21 3.51
C ASP A 244 -0.66 11.59 2.29
N ARG A 245 -1.84 11.01 2.52
CA ARG A 245 -2.60 10.33 1.47
C ARG A 245 -3.09 11.35 0.43
N PHE A 246 -2.94 11.01 -0.88
CA PHE A 246 -3.36 11.83 -2.04
C PHE A 246 -2.66 13.16 -2.20
N VAL A 247 -1.56 13.39 -1.50
CA VAL A 247 -0.77 14.59 -1.73
C VAL A 247 0.03 14.42 -3.01
N LYS A 248 -0.17 15.34 -3.94
CA LYS A 248 0.60 15.51 -5.18
C LYS A 248 1.16 16.93 -5.17
N LEU A 249 2.47 17.07 -5.27
CA LEU A 249 3.12 18.39 -5.35
C LEU A 249 2.85 19.08 -6.70
N ASP A 250 2.47 18.28 -7.69
CA ASP A 250 2.09 18.72 -9.02
C ASP A 250 0.81 18.01 -9.42
N SER A 251 -0.25 18.79 -9.66
CA SER A 251 -1.58 18.27 -10.03
C SER A 251 -1.60 17.56 -11.38
N PHE A 252 -0.63 17.86 -12.26
CA PHE A 252 -0.50 17.25 -13.58
C PHE A 252 0.42 16.02 -13.57
N ALA A 253 1.15 15.77 -12.46
CA ALA A 253 2.02 14.61 -12.38
C ALA A 253 1.19 13.31 -12.25
N GLN A 254 1.42 12.37 -13.16
CA GLN A 254 0.83 11.03 -13.12
C GLN A 254 1.13 10.33 -11.79
N GLY A 255 0.15 9.62 -11.22
CA GLY A 255 0.32 8.82 -10.00
C GLY A 255 -0.84 9.01 -9.04
N THR A 256 -0.99 8.07 -8.11
CA THR A 256 -2.13 7.96 -7.20
C THR A 256 -2.06 8.90 -5.98
N GLY A 257 -0.85 9.36 -5.63
CA GLY A 257 -0.60 10.08 -4.38
C GLY A 257 -0.70 9.18 -3.13
N LEU A 258 -0.74 7.85 -3.32
CA LEU A 258 -0.80 6.88 -2.23
C LEU A 258 0.56 6.23 -1.94
N GLY A 259 1.44 6.16 -2.92
CA GLY A 259 2.65 5.36 -2.82
C GLY A 259 3.52 5.69 -1.61
N LEU A 260 3.86 6.96 -1.36
CA LEU A 260 4.68 7.35 -0.20
C LEU A 260 3.97 7.10 1.13
N SER A 261 2.66 7.32 1.20
CA SER A 261 1.88 7.04 2.41
C SER A 261 1.82 5.55 2.73
N ILE A 262 1.70 4.68 1.71
CA ILE A 262 1.77 3.23 1.86
C ILE A 262 3.17 2.80 2.31
N CYS A 263 4.23 3.37 1.71
CA CYS A 263 5.60 3.10 2.14
C CYS A 263 5.81 3.41 3.61
N ARG A 264 5.37 4.60 4.06
CA ARG A 264 5.46 5.01 5.47
C ARG A 264 4.70 4.04 6.38
N MET A 265 3.45 3.67 6.02
CA MET A 265 2.66 2.72 6.80
C MET A 265 3.30 1.31 6.89
N ILE A 266 3.89 0.80 5.80
CA ILE A 266 4.62 -0.48 5.80
C ILE A 266 5.82 -0.39 6.75
N VAL A 267 6.61 0.66 6.65
CA VAL A 267 7.81 0.88 7.47
C VAL A 267 7.45 1.04 8.95
N ASP A 268 6.46 1.86 9.26
CA ASP A 268 5.97 2.10 10.63
C ASP A 268 5.42 0.80 11.27
N HIS A 269 4.67 0.01 10.50
CA HIS A 269 4.11 -1.27 10.98
C HIS A 269 5.19 -2.29 11.33
N LEU A 270 6.32 -2.24 10.64
CA LEU A 270 7.50 -3.06 10.94
C LEU A 270 8.38 -2.48 12.05
N GLY A 271 8.04 -1.31 12.60
CA GLY A 271 8.81 -0.63 13.64
C GLY A 271 10.07 0.05 13.10
N GLY A 272 10.06 0.42 11.81
CA GLY A 272 11.08 1.25 11.18
C GLY A 272 10.73 2.73 11.21
N GLU A 273 11.56 3.53 10.59
CA GLU A 273 11.39 4.98 10.40
C GLU A 273 11.61 5.33 8.93
N MET A 274 10.90 6.33 8.41
CA MET A 274 11.05 6.83 7.04
C MET A 274 11.10 8.34 7.02
N GLY A 275 11.97 8.89 6.16
CA GLY A 275 12.13 10.34 6.02
C GLY A 275 12.68 10.74 4.65
N VAL A 276 12.80 12.06 4.47
CA VAL A 276 13.34 12.68 3.28
C VAL A 276 14.29 13.82 3.67
N GLU A 277 15.37 13.95 2.92
CA GLU A 277 16.29 15.08 2.95
C GLU A 277 16.31 15.66 1.52
N SER A 278 15.87 16.91 1.35
CA SER A 278 15.70 17.48 0.01
C SER A 278 15.93 18.99 0.01
N GLU A 279 16.45 19.49 -1.13
CA GLU A 279 16.60 20.93 -1.37
C GLU A 279 16.17 21.20 -2.84
N ILE A 280 15.39 22.26 -3.04
CA ILE A 280 14.91 22.65 -4.37
C ILE A 280 16.07 22.85 -5.32
N GLY A 281 16.04 22.16 -6.46
CA GLY A 281 17.07 22.22 -7.51
C GLY A 281 18.32 21.40 -7.26
N LYS A 282 18.41 20.68 -6.12
CA LYS A 282 19.54 19.78 -5.81
C LYS A 282 19.13 18.31 -5.78
N GLY A 283 17.84 18.03 -5.72
CA GLY A 283 17.30 16.67 -5.65
C GLY A 283 16.80 16.27 -4.27
N SER A 284 16.51 14.99 -4.10
CA SER A 284 15.97 14.44 -2.88
C SER A 284 16.65 13.13 -2.51
N THR A 285 16.77 12.87 -1.22
CA THR A 285 17.18 11.57 -0.68
C THR A 285 16.10 11.05 0.26
N PHE A 286 15.37 10.06 -0.20
CA PHE A 286 14.44 9.32 0.62
C PHE A 286 15.18 8.20 1.33
N TRP A 287 14.94 8.02 2.61
CA TRP A 287 15.54 6.96 3.39
C TRP A 287 14.51 6.29 4.29
N PHE A 288 14.74 5.02 4.59
CA PHE A 288 13.91 4.28 5.55
C PHE A 288 14.75 3.21 6.25
N THR A 289 14.33 2.83 7.46
CA THR A 289 14.91 1.72 8.19
C THR A 289 14.00 0.50 8.09
N PHE A 290 14.58 -0.67 7.97
CA PHE A 290 13.84 -1.91 7.76
C PHE A 290 14.42 -3.02 8.65
N PRO A 291 13.60 -3.73 9.44
CA PRO A 291 14.07 -4.76 10.34
C PRO A 291 14.48 -6.01 9.58
N TYR A 292 15.50 -6.70 10.10
CA TYR A 292 15.91 -7.99 9.61
C TYR A 292 16.21 -8.96 10.75
N LYS A 293 16.22 -10.24 10.44
CA LYS A 293 16.63 -11.31 11.35
C LYS A 293 17.91 -11.95 10.82
N ALA A 294 18.72 -12.50 11.70
CA ALA A 294 19.80 -13.36 11.27
C ALA A 294 19.21 -14.60 10.57
N PRO A 295 19.73 -14.99 9.41
CA PRO A 295 19.26 -16.19 8.72
C PRO A 295 19.53 -17.43 9.58
N GLU A 296 18.58 -18.33 9.61
CA GLU A 296 18.83 -19.68 10.12
C GLU A 296 19.67 -20.36 9.06
N LYS A 297 20.97 -20.49 9.29
CA LYS A 297 22.05 -21.04 8.44
C LYS A 297 21.67 -21.25 6.97
N PRO A 298 22.39 -20.66 6.00
CA PRO A 298 22.06 -20.84 4.60
C PRO A 298 22.20 -22.32 4.24
N VAL A 299 21.08 -22.97 4.01
CA VAL A 299 21.09 -24.21 3.20
C VAL A 299 21.27 -23.71 1.77
N ARG A 300 22.51 -23.72 1.29
CA ARG A 300 22.79 -23.66 -0.14
C ARG A 300 22.33 -24.99 -0.73
N GLU A 301 21.07 -25.08 -1.06
CA GLU A 301 20.64 -25.98 -2.11
C GLU A 301 20.97 -25.30 -3.43
N ASP A 302 22.15 -25.61 -3.97
CA ASP A 302 22.39 -25.44 -5.39
C ASP A 302 21.48 -26.45 -6.11
N VAL A 303 20.24 -25.98 -6.39
CA VAL A 303 19.35 -26.70 -7.30
C VAL A 303 19.99 -26.55 -8.69
N ILE A 304 20.79 -27.52 -9.06
CA ILE A 304 21.31 -27.67 -10.42
C ILE A 304 20.08 -28.00 -11.29
N PHE A 305 19.54 -26.99 -11.95
CA PHE A 305 18.61 -27.21 -13.04
C PHE A 305 19.40 -27.77 -14.22
N GLU A 306 19.41 -29.08 -14.38
CA GLU A 306 19.82 -29.69 -15.64
C GLU A 306 18.90 -29.13 -16.74
N LYS A 307 19.51 -28.42 -17.71
CA LYS A 307 18.77 -27.97 -18.89
C LYS A 307 18.43 -29.20 -19.74
N ILE A 308 17.23 -29.74 -19.51
CA ILE A 308 16.68 -30.76 -20.39
C ILE A 308 16.36 -30.03 -21.70
N LYS A 309 17.13 -30.42 -22.77
CA LYS A 309 16.84 -30.01 -24.13
C LYS A 309 15.64 -30.85 -24.62
N VAL A 310 14.44 -30.34 -24.47
CA VAL A 310 13.24 -30.93 -25.07
C VAL A 310 12.90 -30.15 -26.33
N GLU A 311 12.52 -30.84 -27.39
CA GLU A 311 12.01 -30.23 -28.63
C GLU A 311 10.68 -29.55 -28.30
N LYS A 312 10.58 -28.22 -28.50
CA LYS A 312 9.43 -27.39 -28.09
C LYS A 312 8.07 -27.90 -28.62
N ASP A 313 8.06 -28.45 -29.83
CA ASP A 313 6.84 -28.89 -30.53
C ASP A 313 6.15 -30.13 -29.92
N LYS A 314 6.73 -30.72 -28.86
CA LYS A 314 6.19 -31.88 -28.15
C LYS A 314 5.78 -31.62 -26.71
N LEU A 315 5.91 -30.39 -26.22
CA LEU A 315 5.58 -30.08 -24.85
C LEU A 315 4.08 -29.82 -24.69
N THR A 316 3.44 -30.55 -23.77
CA THR A 316 2.04 -30.35 -23.38
C THR A 316 1.95 -29.53 -22.12
N VAL A 317 1.17 -28.47 -22.17
CA VAL A 317 0.86 -27.56 -21.04
C VAL A 317 -0.57 -27.80 -20.62
N LEU A 318 -0.79 -28.18 -19.37
CA LEU A 318 -2.14 -28.21 -18.77
C LEU A 318 -2.41 -26.84 -18.13
N ILE A 319 -3.51 -26.21 -18.53
CA ILE A 319 -3.95 -24.92 -18.00
C ILE A 319 -5.26 -25.14 -17.24
N ALA A 320 -5.22 -24.97 -15.93
CA ALA A 320 -6.39 -24.97 -15.07
C ALA A 320 -6.81 -23.53 -14.79
N GLU A 321 -7.92 -23.09 -15.38
CA GLU A 321 -8.42 -21.71 -15.33
C GLU A 321 -9.93 -21.72 -15.56
N ASP A 322 -10.72 -21.18 -14.64
CA ASP A 322 -12.19 -21.16 -14.69
C ASP A 322 -12.77 -19.99 -15.52
N ASN A 323 -11.96 -18.98 -15.81
CA ASN A 323 -12.36 -17.83 -16.61
C ASN A 323 -11.96 -17.99 -18.08
N ALA A 324 -12.98 -18.02 -18.95
CA ALA A 324 -12.77 -18.18 -20.40
C ALA A 324 -11.89 -17.09 -21.02
N GLY A 325 -11.95 -15.85 -20.52
CA GLY A 325 -11.13 -14.73 -20.98
C GLY A 325 -9.66 -14.93 -20.66
N ASN A 326 -9.36 -15.33 -19.41
CA ASN A 326 -8.00 -15.61 -18.96
C ASN A 326 -7.43 -16.81 -19.73
N PHE A 327 -8.21 -17.90 -19.86
CA PHE A 327 -7.80 -19.05 -20.66
C PHE A 327 -7.47 -18.65 -22.10
N LYS A 328 -8.32 -17.80 -22.72
CA LYS A 328 -8.10 -17.34 -24.10
C LYS A 328 -6.79 -16.56 -24.25
N LEU A 329 -6.40 -15.80 -23.23
CA LEU A 329 -5.12 -15.10 -23.18
C LEU A 329 -3.96 -16.11 -23.20
N PHE A 330 -3.98 -17.12 -22.29
CA PHE A 330 -2.94 -18.14 -22.23
C PHE A 330 -2.87 -18.95 -23.52
N GLU A 331 -4.01 -19.36 -24.06
CA GLU A 331 -4.09 -20.05 -25.34
C GLU A 331 -3.42 -19.23 -26.45
N THR A 332 -3.73 -17.94 -26.54
CA THR A 332 -3.19 -17.06 -27.58
C THR A 332 -1.67 -16.92 -27.48
N ILE A 333 -1.13 -16.85 -26.26
CA ILE A 333 0.31 -16.73 -26.03
C ILE A 333 1.06 -18.04 -26.31
N LEU A 334 0.47 -19.19 -25.92
CA LEU A 334 1.19 -20.45 -25.85
C LEU A 334 0.93 -21.41 -27.03
N LYS A 335 -0.19 -21.27 -27.74
CA LYS A 335 -0.63 -22.23 -28.79
C LYS A 335 0.33 -22.42 -29.95
N ASN A 336 1.20 -21.44 -30.22
CA ASN A 336 2.16 -21.53 -31.31
C ASN A 336 3.39 -22.39 -30.96
N ASP A 337 3.68 -22.55 -29.67
CA ASP A 337 4.88 -23.23 -29.16
C ASP A 337 4.57 -24.53 -28.40
N TYR A 338 3.32 -24.74 -27.96
CA TYR A 338 2.94 -25.85 -27.06
C TYR A 338 1.59 -26.46 -27.41
N THR A 339 1.41 -27.73 -27.07
CA THR A 339 0.10 -28.40 -27.06
C THR A 339 -0.62 -28.01 -25.76
N ILE A 340 -1.82 -27.47 -25.85
CA ILE A 340 -2.58 -26.96 -24.70
C ILE A 340 -3.71 -27.92 -24.36
N VAL A 341 -3.80 -28.27 -23.08
CA VAL A 341 -4.93 -28.99 -22.47
C VAL A 341 -5.58 -28.04 -21.47
N HIS A 342 -6.90 -27.90 -21.50
CA HIS A 342 -7.63 -26.98 -20.64
C HIS A 342 -8.50 -27.70 -19.63
N ALA A 343 -8.46 -27.25 -18.37
CA ALA A 343 -9.32 -27.67 -17.27
C ALA A 343 -10.07 -26.47 -16.71
N TRP A 344 -11.38 -26.60 -16.49
CA TRP A 344 -12.23 -25.53 -15.96
C TRP A 344 -12.24 -25.44 -14.42
N ASN A 345 -11.70 -26.43 -13.75
CA ASN A 345 -11.61 -26.48 -12.29
C ASN A 345 -10.50 -27.44 -11.86
N GLY A 346 -10.18 -27.44 -10.56
CA GLY A 346 -9.10 -28.28 -10.03
C GLY A 346 -9.36 -29.78 -10.14
N LYS A 347 -10.62 -30.21 -10.10
CA LYS A 347 -10.97 -31.64 -10.23
C LYS A 347 -10.69 -32.14 -11.65
N GLU A 348 -11.14 -31.38 -12.63
CA GLU A 348 -10.88 -31.67 -14.05
C GLU A 348 -9.38 -31.63 -14.35
N ALA A 349 -8.63 -30.68 -13.72
CA ALA A 349 -7.19 -30.61 -13.84
C ALA A 349 -6.47 -31.90 -13.37
N VAL A 350 -6.93 -32.51 -12.28
CA VAL A 350 -6.37 -33.79 -11.80
C VAL A 350 -6.73 -34.95 -12.73
N GLU A 351 -7.90 -34.96 -13.33
CA GLU A 351 -8.34 -35.97 -14.28
C GLU A 351 -7.53 -35.88 -15.59
N LEU A 352 -7.45 -34.69 -16.19
CA LEU A 352 -6.70 -34.42 -17.40
C LEU A 352 -5.17 -34.58 -17.20
N PHE A 353 -4.66 -34.32 -16.01
CA PHE A 353 -3.28 -34.63 -15.67
C PHE A 353 -2.95 -36.11 -15.84
N LYS A 354 -3.84 -37.01 -15.40
CA LYS A 354 -3.66 -38.46 -15.54
C LYS A 354 -3.78 -38.93 -16.98
N GLU A 355 -4.66 -38.27 -17.78
CA GLU A 355 -4.95 -38.65 -19.15
C GLU A 355 -3.87 -38.22 -20.12
N TYR A 356 -3.37 -36.94 -19.96
CA TYR A 356 -2.48 -36.35 -20.96
C TYR A 356 -1.01 -36.29 -20.52
N GLU A 357 -0.70 -36.64 -19.28
CA GLU A 357 0.67 -36.59 -18.71
C GLU A 357 1.42 -35.30 -19.12
N PRO A 358 0.93 -34.10 -18.77
CA PRO A 358 1.49 -32.84 -19.22
C PRO A 358 2.91 -32.64 -18.69
N HIS A 359 3.71 -31.83 -19.38
CA HIS A 359 5.08 -31.51 -19.00
C HIS A 359 5.15 -30.35 -18.00
N ILE A 360 4.11 -29.52 -17.96
CA ILE A 360 3.97 -28.37 -17.04
C ILE A 360 2.50 -28.10 -16.78
N VAL A 361 2.19 -27.61 -15.61
CA VAL A 361 0.83 -27.21 -15.22
C VAL A 361 0.83 -25.71 -14.86
N LEU A 362 -0.07 -24.95 -15.48
CA LEU A 362 -0.45 -23.62 -15.05
C LEU A 362 -1.74 -23.76 -14.24
N MET A 363 -1.73 -23.39 -12.98
CA MET A 363 -2.78 -23.67 -12.02
C MET A 363 -3.32 -22.37 -11.41
N ASP A 364 -4.55 -21.99 -11.74
CA ASP A 364 -5.22 -20.93 -10.98
C ASP A 364 -5.49 -21.40 -9.55
N ILE A 365 -5.32 -20.47 -8.61
CA ILE A 365 -5.53 -20.73 -7.19
C ILE A 365 -7.02 -20.79 -6.85
N ASN A 366 -7.82 -19.90 -7.44
CA ASN A 366 -9.22 -19.70 -7.07
C ASN A 366 -10.16 -20.25 -8.12
N MET A 367 -10.44 -21.53 -8.05
CA MET A 367 -11.38 -22.23 -8.95
C MET A 367 -12.54 -22.85 -8.18
N PRO A 368 -13.72 -23.03 -8.82
CA PRO A 368 -14.85 -23.72 -8.24
C PRO A 368 -14.57 -25.23 -8.06
N GLU A 369 -15.37 -25.90 -7.26
CA GLU A 369 -15.34 -27.34 -6.93
C GLU A 369 -14.08 -27.82 -6.21
N MET A 370 -12.90 -27.56 -6.75
CA MET A 370 -11.60 -27.86 -6.18
C MET A 370 -10.65 -26.70 -6.50
N ASN A 371 -10.13 -26.04 -5.49
CA ASN A 371 -9.17 -24.95 -5.67
C ASN A 371 -7.78 -25.46 -6.10
N GLY A 372 -6.92 -24.53 -6.57
CA GLY A 372 -5.60 -24.89 -7.09
C GLY A 372 -4.65 -25.50 -6.05
N TYR A 373 -4.80 -25.16 -4.76
CA TYR A 373 -4.00 -25.79 -3.69
C TYR A 373 -4.40 -27.26 -3.48
N GLU A 374 -5.69 -27.55 -3.51
CA GLU A 374 -6.21 -28.92 -3.39
C GLU A 374 -5.82 -29.74 -4.62
N ALA A 375 -6.00 -29.20 -5.82
CA ALA A 375 -5.60 -29.85 -7.08
C ALA A 375 -4.08 -30.14 -7.10
N THR A 376 -3.27 -29.16 -6.68
CA THR A 376 -1.80 -29.33 -6.57
C THR A 376 -1.43 -30.47 -5.61
N LYS A 377 -2.11 -30.58 -4.46
CA LYS A 377 -1.87 -31.69 -3.52
C LYS A 377 -2.21 -33.05 -4.14
N GLU A 378 -3.29 -33.15 -4.89
CA GLU A 378 -3.66 -34.41 -5.59
C GLU A 378 -2.68 -34.74 -6.72
N ILE A 379 -2.26 -33.75 -7.51
CA ILE A 379 -1.25 -33.95 -8.56
C ILE A 379 0.11 -34.35 -7.96
N ARG A 380 0.50 -33.80 -6.81
CA ARG A 380 1.75 -34.17 -6.12
C ARG A 380 1.78 -35.63 -5.63
N LYS A 381 0.62 -36.24 -5.39
CA LYS A 381 0.53 -37.68 -5.12
C LYS A 381 0.80 -38.55 -6.37
N LEU A 382 0.63 -37.99 -7.56
CA LEU A 382 0.83 -38.64 -8.83
C LEU A 382 2.23 -38.37 -9.41
N SER A 383 2.75 -37.16 -9.19
CA SER A 383 4.09 -36.75 -9.64
C SER A 383 4.67 -35.72 -8.68
N GLU A 384 5.83 -36.06 -8.06
CA GLU A 384 6.54 -35.15 -7.18
C GLU A 384 7.32 -34.06 -7.92
N VAL A 385 7.67 -34.31 -9.19
CA VAL A 385 8.66 -33.52 -9.96
C VAL A 385 8.05 -32.60 -11.01
N ILE A 386 6.79 -32.81 -11.43
CA ILE A 386 6.18 -31.98 -12.48
C ILE A 386 6.18 -30.49 -12.09
N PRO A 387 6.64 -29.57 -12.95
CA PRO A 387 6.53 -28.15 -12.68
C PRO A 387 5.05 -27.73 -12.62
N ILE A 388 4.65 -27.11 -11.50
CA ILE A 388 3.34 -26.48 -11.33
C ILE A 388 3.58 -25.01 -11.05
N ILE A 389 3.08 -24.15 -11.95
CA ILE A 389 3.16 -22.70 -11.81
C ILE A 389 1.80 -22.21 -11.36
N ALA A 390 1.77 -21.59 -10.19
CA ALA A 390 0.55 -20.92 -9.73
C ALA A 390 0.27 -19.70 -10.59
N VAL A 391 -0.96 -19.60 -11.06
CA VAL A 391 -1.49 -18.42 -11.73
C VAL A 391 -2.47 -17.77 -10.77
N THR A 392 -2.35 -16.47 -10.58
CA THR A 392 -3.23 -15.75 -9.66
C THR A 392 -3.40 -14.31 -10.12
N ALA A 393 -4.61 -13.78 -9.98
CA ALA A 393 -4.86 -12.35 -10.13
C ALA A 393 -4.12 -11.51 -9.05
N TYR A 394 -3.61 -12.16 -8.01
CA TYR A 394 -2.83 -11.56 -6.92
C TYR A 394 -1.33 -11.88 -7.05
N ALA A 395 -0.73 -11.59 -8.20
CA ALA A 395 0.67 -11.87 -8.46
C ALA A 395 1.68 -11.10 -7.56
N PHE A 396 1.20 -10.33 -6.59
CA PHE A 396 2.00 -9.56 -5.62
C PHE A 396 1.40 -9.69 -4.20
N ALA A 397 1.20 -10.90 -3.73
CA ALA A 397 0.98 -11.13 -2.30
C ALA A 397 2.27 -11.58 -1.62
#